data_8b7eb3394fbed19c50cad922b791696d
#
_entry.id   8b7eb3394fbed19c50cad922b791696d
#
_cell.length_a   1.000
_cell.length_b   1.000
_cell.length_c   1.000
_cell.angle_alpha   90.00
_cell.angle_beta   90.00
_cell.angle_gamma   90.00
#
_symmetry.space_group_name_H-M   'P 1'
#
loop_
_entity.id
_entity.type
_entity.pdbx_description
1 polymer ?
#
loop_
_entity_poly.entity_id
_entity_poly.type
_entity_poly.pdbx_seq_one_letter_code
_entity_poly.pdbx_strand_id
1 'polypeptide(L)'
;MTLPATPAATAGQPSWAGEFLLLSALWGASFLFMRLGAAEFGPLPTAGLRVALATLFLWPLLVQRGEWPALRRHWRPVLLAGLGCYAIPFALFAWAVMHIATGLTSILNATVPLFGALVAWA
;
A
#
# COMPACT_ATOMS: atom_id res chain seq x y z
N MET A 1 -32.20 42.46 -16.43
CA MET A 1 -31.40 41.77 -15.38
C MET A 1 -31.12 40.38 -15.88
N THR A 2 -30.06 40.19 -16.67
CA THR A 2 -29.69 38.92 -17.31
C THR A 2 -28.78 38.14 -16.35
N LEU A 3 -29.23 36.95 -15.93
CA LEU A 3 -28.41 36.05 -15.12
C LEU A 3 -27.22 35.56 -15.97
N PRO A 4 -26.01 35.51 -15.44
CA PRO A 4 -24.87 34.94 -16.16
C PRO A 4 -25.07 33.42 -16.32
N ALA A 5 -24.93 32.94 -17.56
CA ALA A 5 -24.94 31.52 -17.87
C ALA A 5 -23.80 30.80 -17.16
N THR A 6 -24.12 29.80 -16.38
CA THR A 6 -23.16 28.91 -15.76
C THR A 6 -22.41 28.14 -16.86
N PRO A 7 -21.06 28.20 -16.93
CA PRO A 7 -20.33 27.40 -17.89
C PRO A 7 -20.53 25.92 -17.58
N ALA A 8 -21.02 25.17 -18.55
CA ALA A 8 -21.11 23.71 -18.49
C ALA A 8 -19.69 23.13 -18.39
N ALA A 9 -19.34 22.64 -17.23
CA ALA A 9 -18.12 21.88 -17.02
C ALA A 9 -18.25 20.49 -17.65
N THR A 10 -17.96 20.37 -18.93
CA THR A 10 -17.67 19.10 -19.60
C THR A 10 -16.17 18.92 -19.75
N ALA A 11 -15.45 18.92 -18.65
CA ALA A 11 -14.15 18.26 -18.60
C ALA A 11 -14.43 16.78 -18.34
N GLY A 12 -14.11 15.90 -19.30
CA GLY A 12 -14.23 14.47 -19.15
C GLY A 12 -13.54 14.05 -17.87
N GLN A 13 -14.30 13.59 -16.89
CA GLN A 13 -13.73 13.05 -15.67
C GLN A 13 -12.88 11.84 -16.06
N PRO A 14 -11.59 11.78 -15.67
CA PRO A 14 -10.82 10.57 -15.88
C PRO A 14 -11.62 9.39 -15.34
N SER A 15 -11.66 8.29 -16.08
CA SER A 15 -12.51 7.15 -15.74
C SER A 15 -11.96 6.51 -14.45
N TRP A 16 -12.40 6.99 -13.30
CA TRP A 16 -12.04 6.45 -11.99
C TRP A 16 -12.23 4.93 -11.92
N ALA A 17 -13.14 4.39 -12.74
CA ALA A 17 -13.39 2.96 -12.84
C ALA A 17 -12.17 2.18 -13.36
N GLY A 18 -11.46 2.70 -14.36
CA GLY A 18 -10.24 2.07 -14.88
C GLY A 18 -9.11 2.07 -13.84
N GLU A 19 -8.90 3.19 -13.17
CA GLU A 19 -7.91 3.31 -12.09
C GLU A 19 -8.26 2.40 -10.91
N PHE A 20 -9.54 2.35 -10.54
CA PHE A 20 -10.04 1.48 -9.48
C PHE A 20 -9.84 0.00 -9.80
N LEU A 21 -10.17 -0.44 -11.02
CA LEU A 21 -9.97 -1.82 -11.45
C LEU A 21 -8.49 -2.19 -11.49
N LEU A 22 -7.64 -1.31 -12.02
CA LEU A 22 -6.21 -1.54 -12.05
C LEU A 22 -5.64 -1.65 -10.64
N LEU A 23 -5.98 -0.74 -9.75
CA LEU A 23 -5.53 -0.74 -8.36
C LEU A 23 -6.01 -2.00 -7.63
N SER A 24 -7.27 -2.40 -7.83
CA SER A 24 -7.84 -3.62 -7.25
C SER A 24 -7.13 -4.88 -7.74
N ALA A 25 -6.83 -4.94 -9.04
CA ALA A 25 -6.11 -6.06 -9.64
C ALA A 25 -4.66 -6.15 -9.10
N LEU A 26 -3.95 -5.03 -9.03
CA LEU A 26 -2.59 -4.96 -8.48
C LEU A 26 -2.56 -5.36 -7.00
N TRP A 27 -3.54 -4.87 -6.24
CA TRP A 27 -3.63 -5.18 -4.81
C TRP A 27 -3.96 -6.65 -4.57
N GLY A 28 -4.94 -7.20 -5.30
CA GLY A 28 -5.31 -8.62 -5.23
C GLY A 28 -4.19 -9.56 -5.67
N ALA A 29 -3.52 -9.26 -6.79
CA ALA A 29 -2.37 -10.00 -7.28
C ALA A 29 -1.22 -10.02 -6.26
N SER A 30 -1.07 -8.96 -5.49
CA SER A 30 -0.05 -8.84 -4.45
C SER A 30 -0.14 -9.94 -3.39
N PHE A 31 -1.35 -10.35 -2.98
CA PHE A 31 -1.55 -11.45 -2.03
C PHE A 31 -1.22 -12.82 -2.65
N LEU A 32 -1.52 -12.99 -3.94
CA LEU A 32 -1.16 -14.20 -4.67
C LEU A 32 0.36 -14.36 -4.76
N PHE A 33 1.06 -13.30 -5.18
CA PHE A 33 2.53 -13.31 -5.22
C PHE A 33 3.17 -13.50 -3.85
N MET A 34 2.55 -12.94 -2.81
CA MET A 34 2.99 -13.17 -1.43
C MET A 34 2.89 -14.63 -1.04
N ARG A 35 1.80 -15.32 -1.42
CA ARG A 35 1.62 -16.75 -1.15
C ARG A 35 2.65 -17.59 -1.89
N LEU A 36 2.86 -17.34 -3.18
CA LEU A 36 3.85 -18.06 -3.97
C LEU A 36 5.28 -17.86 -3.42
N GLY A 37 5.65 -16.63 -3.14
CA GLY A 37 6.96 -16.31 -2.55
C GLY A 37 7.13 -16.93 -1.14
N ALA A 38 6.10 -16.88 -0.30
CA ALA A 38 6.17 -17.43 1.03
C ALA A 38 6.27 -18.97 1.02
N ALA A 39 5.69 -19.65 0.02
CA ALA A 39 5.83 -21.08 -0.16
C ALA A 39 7.25 -21.49 -0.58
N GLU A 40 7.90 -20.71 -1.43
CA GLU A 40 9.24 -21.01 -1.96
C GLU A 40 10.38 -20.55 -1.03
N PHE A 41 10.29 -19.34 -0.53
CA PHE A 41 11.37 -18.68 0.23
C PHE A 41 11.10 -18.57 1.73
N GLY A 42 9.88 -18.85 2.15
CA GLY A 42 9.41 -18.62 3.50
C GLY A 42 8.81 -17.21 3.70
N PRO A 43 8.02 -16.99 4.77
CA PRO A 43 7.30 -15.75 5.01
C PRO A 43 8.20 -14.50 5.20
N LEU A 44 9.23 -14.62 6.03
CA LEU A 44 10.13 -13.52 6.37
C LEU A 44 10.97 -13.05 5.17
N PRO A 45 11.65 -13.95 4.41
CA PRO A 45 12.37 -13.54 3.22
C PRO A 45 11.47 -12.91 2.16
N THR A 46 10.25 -13.41 1.99
CA THR A 46 9.28 -12.84 1.04
C THR A 46 8.87 -11.43 1.42
N ALA A 47 8.57 -11.20 2.70
CA ALA A 47 8.27 -9.85 3.19
C ALA A 47 9.48 -8.92 3.04
N GLY A 48 10.68 -9.40 3.38
CA GLY A 48 11.93 -8.65 3.24
C GLY A 48 12.25 -8.29 1.79
N LEU A 49 12.11 -9.23 0.87
CA LEU A 49 12.34 -9.01 -0.58
C LEU A 49 11.37 -7.96 -1.14
N ARG A 50 10.11 -8.01 -0.74
CA ARG A 50 9.10 -7.03 -1.13
C ARG A 50 9.48 -5.60 -0.70
N VAL A 51 9.90 -5.43 0.56
CA VAL A 51 10.34 -4.13 1.07
C VAL A 51 11.62 -3.67 0.39
N ALA A 52 12.57 -4.57 0.15
CA ALA A 52 13.82 -4.27 -0.54
C ALA A 52 13.57 -3.80 -1.98
N LEU A 53 12.72 -4.50 -2.74
CA LEU A 53 12.34 -4.09 -4.09
C LEU A 53 11.64 -2.73 -4.10
N ALA A 54 10.67 -2.51 -3.20
CA ALA A 54 10.00 -1.21 -3.08
C ALA A 54 10.99 -0.09 -2.78
N THR A 55 11.94 -0.32 -1.88
CA THR A 55 12.99 0.63 -1.55
C THR A 55 13.88 0.93 -2.76
N LEU A 56 14.28 -0.10 -3.51
CA LEU A 56 15.10 0.05 -4.70
C LEU A 56 14.42 0.92 -5.77
N PHE A 57 13.10 0.73 -5.99
CA PHE A 57 12.34 1.53 -6.94
C PHE A 57 12.08 2.96 -6.47
N LEU A 58 11.90 3.16 -5.16
CA LEU A 58 11.64 4.49 -4.60
C LEU A 58 12.91 5.30 -4.33
N TRP A 59 14.06 4.65 -4.23
CA TRP A 59 15.35 5.30 -3.97
C TRP A 59 15.71 6.43 -4.95
N PRO A 60 15.65 6.22 -6.29
CA PRO A 60 15.95 7.27 -7.23
C PRO A 60 15.00 8.47 -7.10
N LEU A 61 13.73 8.23 -6.80
CA LEU A 61 12.75 9.29 -6.55
C LEU A 61 13.09 10.12 -5.31
N LEU A 62 13.52 9.47 -4.23
CA LEU A 62 13.97 10.13 -3.00
C LEU A 62 15.17 11.04 -3.27
N VAL A 63 16.13 10.56 -4.05
CA VAL A 63 17.35 11.32 -4.42
C VAL A 63 16.98 12.50 -5.32
N GLN A 64 16.15 12.29 -6.34
CA GLN A 64 15.70 13.35 -7.25
C GLN A 64 14.94 14.46 -6.55
N ARG A 65 14.15 14.12 -5.53
CA ARG A 65 13.43 15.11 -4.70
C ARG A 65 14.31 15.81 -3.67
N GLY A 66 15.55 15.43 -3.50
CA GLY A 66 16.45 16.03 -2.52
C GLY A 66 16.06 15.75 -1.07
N GLU A 67 15.22 14.75 -0.81
CA GLU A 67 14.68 14.42 0.53
C GLU A 67 15.67 13.61 1.40
N TRP A 68 16.83 13.30 0.89
CA TRP A 68 17.87 12.55 1.60
C TRP A 68 18.30 13.17 2.93
N PRO A 69 18.53 14.51 3.03
CA PRO A 69 18.88 15.14 4.30
C PRO A 69 17.75 15.04 5.34
N ALA A 70 16.49 15.19 4.90
CA ALA A 70 15.32 15.05 5.75
C ALA A 70 15.19 13.62 6.30
N LEU A 71 15.38 12.60 5.44
CA LEU A 71 15.39 11.20 5.85
C LEU A 71 16.48 10.94 6.90
N ARG A 72 17.70 11.40 6.69
CA ARG A 72 18.80 11.24 7.63
C ARG A 72 18.53 11.92 8.97
N ARG A 73 17.87 13.08 8.95
CA ARG A 73 17.52 13.80 10.18
C ARG A 73 16.44 13.10 10.98
N HIS A 74 15.46 12.47 10.29
CA HIS A 74 14.29 11.85 10.91
C HIS A 74 14.28 10.31 10.78
N TRP A 75 15.45 9.68 10.66
CA TRP A 75 15.54 8.24 10.40
C TRP A 75 14.86 7.38 11.47
N ARG A 76 14.91 7.78 12.75
CA ARG A 76 14.29 7.02 13.85
C ARG A 76 12.77 6.94 13.74
N PRO A 77 12.03 8.07 13.67
CA PRO A 77 10.57 7.98 13.49
C PRO A 77 10.17 7.32 12.17
N VAL A 78 10.93 7.54 11.08
CA VAL A 78 10.68 6.85 9.80
C VAL A 78 10.88 5.34 9.93
N LEU A 79 11.93 4.89 10.61
CA LEU A 79 12.18 3.47 10.86
C LEU A 79 11.08 2.86 11.71
N LEU A 80 10.68 3.50 12.80
CA LEU A 80 9.60 3.01 13.68
C LEU A 80 8.27 2.92 12.94
N ALA A 81 7.92 3.94 12.16
CA ALA A 81 6.73 3.92 11.30
C ALA A 81 6.82 2.81 10.24
N GLY A 82 7.98 2.64 9.60
CA GLY A 82 8.20 1.58 8.61
C GLY A 82 8.08 0.18 9.22
N LEU A 83 8.63 -0.04 10.41
CA LEU A 83 8.51 -1.32 11.11
C LEU A 83 7.06 -1.59 11.53
N GLY A 84 6.40 -0.62 12.17
CA GLY A 84 5.04 -0.78 12.68
C GLY A 84 3.99 -0.89 11.58
N CYS A 85 4.07 -0.03 10.54
CA CYS A 85 3.03 0.04 9.50
C CYS A 85 3.28 -0.89 8.31
N TYR A 86 4.51 -1.35 8.10
CA TYR A 86 4.85 -2.16 6.93
C TYR A 86 5.53 -3.48 7.29
N ALA A 87 6.68 -3.47 7.96
CA ALA A 87 7.47 -4.69 8.14
C ALA A 87 6.72 -5.75 8.94
N ILE A 88 6.16 -5.39 10.10
CA ILE A 88 5.40 -6.31 10.96
C ILE A 88 4.11 -6.78 10.28
N PRO A 89 3.22 -5.90 9.76
CA PRO A 89 2.01 -6.35 9.10
C PRO A 89 2.27 -7.24 7.87
N PHE A 90 3.25 -6.91 7.05
CA PHE A 90 3.56 -7.75 5.87
C PHE A 90 4.18 -9.08 6.23
N ALA A 91 4.99 -9.17 7.28
CA ALA A 91 5.48 -10.45 7.79
C ALA A 91 4.33 -11.32 8.31
N LEU A 92 3.37 -10.73 9.03
CA LEU A 92 2.18 -11.42 9.51
C LEU A 92 1.26 -11.87 8.36
N PHE A 93 1.07 -11.04 7.33
CA PHE A 93 0.32 -11.43 6.14
C PHE A 93 1.02 -12.56 5.36
N ALA A 94 2.33 -12.49 5.18
CA ALA A 94 3.09 -13.53 4.53
C ALA A 94 3.03 -14.87 5.29
N TRP A 95 2.97 -14.80 6.61
CA TRP A 95 2.73 -15.97 7.44
C TRP A 95 1.28 -16.47 7.34
N ALA A 96 0.30 -15.58 7.39
CA ALA A 96 -1.12 -15.92 7.34
C ALA A 96 -1.52 -16.61 6.03
N VAL A 97 -1.01 -16.17 4.87
CA VAL A 97 -1.33 -16.80 3.57
C VAL A 97 -0.83 -18.23 3.44
N MET A 98 0.06 -18.68 4.34
CA MET A 98 0.49 -20.08 4.42
C MET A 98 -0.51 -20.96 5.17
N HIS A 99 -1.38 -20.37 6.02
CA HIS A 99 -2.27 -21.09 6.91
C HIS A 99 -3.74 -20.93 6.53
N ILE A 100 -4.11 -19.84 5.88
CA ILE A 100 -5.47 -19.54 5.44
C ILE A 100 -5.51 -19.21 3.95
N ALA A 101 -6.71 -19.26 3.36
CA ALA A 101 -6.90 -18.91 1.95
C ALA A 101 -6.49 -17.45 1.68
N THR A 102 -5.79 -17.23 0.58
CA THR A 102 -5.31 -15.91 0.16
C THR A 102 -6.43 -14.88 0.05
N GLY A 103 -7.62 -15.31 -0.45
CA GLY A 103 -8.80 -14.47 -0.52
C GLY A 103 -9.30 -14.03 0.86
N LEU A 104 -9.28 -14.92 1.86
CA LEU A 104 -9.66 -14.58 3.24
C LEU A 104 -8.67 -13.56 3.84
N THR A 105 -7.38 -13.73 3.60
CA THR A 105 -6.36 -12.76 4.04
C THR A 105 -6.60 -11.39 3.44
N SER A 106 -6.95 -11.30 2.14
CA SER A 106 -7.24 -10.03 1.48
C SER A 106 -8.52 -9.37 2.02
N ILE A 107 -9.56 -10.14 2.33
CA ILE A 107 -10.79 -9.63 2.95
C ILE A 107 -10.49 -9.07 4.35
N LEU A 108 -9.74 -9.81 5.17
CA LEU A 108 -9.33 -9.33 6.49
C LEU A 108 -8.52 -8.04 6.41
N ASN A 109 -7.61 -7.93 5.44
CA ASN A 109 -6.88 -6.69 5.21
C ASN A 109 -7.81 -5.52 4.79
N ALA A 110 -8.88 -5.79 4.05
CA ALA A 110 -9.86 -4.78 3.65
C ALA A 110 -10.67 -4.22 4.84
N THR A 111 -10.66 -4.88 6.00
CA THR A 111 -11.29 -4.37 7.23
C THR A 111 -10.44 -3.32 7.98
N VAL A 112 -9.16 -3.18 7.67
CA VAL A 112 -8.23 -2.27 8.35
C VAL A 112 -8.76 -0.82 8.42
N PRO A 113 -9.33 -0.22 7.35
CA PRO A 113 -9.89 1.13 7.42
C PRO A 113 -11.04 1.27 8.42
N LEU A 114 -11.83 0.20 8.63
CA LEU A 114 -12.94 0.22 9.60
C LEU A 114 -12.39 0.32 11.03
N PHE A 115 -11.36 -0.47 11.35
CA PHE A 115 -10.70 -0.37 12.65
C PHE A 115 -9.99 0.98 12.83
N GLY A 116 -9.36 1.50 11.77
CA GLY A 116 -8.77 2.83 11.79
C GLY A 116 -9.79 3.93 12.09
N ALA A 117 -10.98 3.86 11.49
CA ALA A 117 -12.07 4.80 11.76
C ALA A 117 -12.57 4.69 13.21
N LEU A 118 -12.72 3.47 13.74
CA LEU A 118 -13.14 3.26 15.14
C LEU A 118 -12.12 3.84 16.13
N VAL A 119 -10.82 3.60 15.89
CA VAL A 119 -9.75 4.14 16.74
C VAL A 119 -9.66 5.67 16.65
N ALA A 120 -9.91 6.25 15.48
CA ALA A 120 -9.91 7.70 15.29
C ALA A 120 -11.12 8.38 15.94
N TRP A 121 -12.19 7.65 16.20
CA TRP A 121 -13.41 8.16 16.83
C TRP A 121 -13.40 8.02 18.37
N ALA A 122 -12.57 7.16 18.93
CA ALA A 122 -12.44 6.94 20.37
C ALA A 122 -11.52 7.97 21.05
#